data_6469a47e75a3fe25d16420e3f873a751
#
_entry.id   6469a47e75a3fe25d16420e3f873a751
#
_cell.length_a   1.000
_cell.length_b   1.000
_cell.length_c   1.000
_cell.angle_alpha   90.00
_cell.angle_beta   90.00
_cell.angle_gamma   90.00
#
_symmetry.space_group_name_H-M   'P 1'
#
loop_
_entity.id
_entity.type
_entity.pdbx_description
1 polymer ?
#
loop_
_entity_poly.entity_id
_entity_poly.type
_entity_poly.pdbx_seq_one_letter_code
_entity_poly.pdbx_strand_id
1 'polypeptide(L)'
;QLSGYGRQGREWDSPEGGLYMSILLRPDVAGSGLATLSLVVGLSVQRALGQVAAPQFEDGIQVKWPNDVIYMPADCQRADEYRKLCGISLEACGGGVCVGIGINVFRPEVDRPVQGRNVPEYMADIMPAPESAPGHFVSLAQAIAALPEREQAARREEVITDIQREVIAR
;
A
#
# COMPACT_ATOMS: atom_id res chain seq x y z
N GLN A 1 -8.40 1.38 -11.62
CA GLN A 1 -7.35 1.46 -12.65
C GLN A 1 -7.59 0.38 -13.69
N LEU A 2 -7.56 0.72 -14.99
CA LEU A 2 -7.84 -0.24 -16.08
C LEU A 2 -6.58 -0.98 -16.55
N SER A 3 -5.40 -0.36 -16.45
CA SER A 3 -4.12 -1.01 -16.70
C SER A 3 -3.06 -0.35 -15.84
N GLY A 4 -2.50 -1.10 -14.93
CA GLY A 4 -1.39 -0.68 -14.10
C GLY A 4 -0.09 -1.25 -14.65
N TYR A 5 1.01 -0.53 -14.49
CA TYR A 5 2.31 -1.05 -14.84
C TYR A 5 3.36 -0.69 -13.78
N GLY A 6 4.30 -1.58 -13.62
CA GLY A 6 5.43 -1.44 -12.74
C GLY A 6 6.73 -1.23 -13.52
N ARG A 7 7.86 -1.23 -12.83
CA ARG A 7 9.19 -1.11 -13.45
C ARG A 7 9.45 -2.25 -14.45
N GLN A 8 10.20 -1.93 -15.51
CA GLN A 8 10.61 -2.87 -16.55
C GLN A 8 9.44 -3.50 -17.33
N GLY A 9 8.33 -2.75 -17.50
CA GLY A 9 7.18 -3.22 -18.26
C GLY A 9 6.38 -4.35 -17.60
N ARG A 10 6.61 -4.62 -16.29
CA ARG A 10 5.80 -5.61 -15.57
C ARG A 10 4.40 -5.07 -15.33
N GLU A 11 3.40 -5.88 -15.51
CA GLU A 11 2.05 -5.52 -15.13
C GLU A 11 1.93 -5.32 -13.62
N TRP A 12 1.16 -4.31 -13.24
CA TRP A 12 0.65 -4.13 -11.88
C TRP A 12 -0.82 -4.50 -11.88
N ASP A 13 -1.15 -5.59 -11.21
CA ASP A 13 -2.54 -5.97 -11.02
C ASP A 13 -3.23 -4.93 -10.12
N SER A 14 -4.36 -4.42 -10.60
CA SER A 14 -5.11 -3.33 -9.93
C SER A 14 -6.53 -3.79 -9.61
N PRO A 15 -6.71 -4.80 -8.72
CA PRO A 15 -8.03 -5.28 -8.37
C PRO A 15 -8.81 -4.21 -7.60
N GLU A 16 -10.12 -4.34 -7.59
CA GLU A 16 -10.99 -3.57 -6.71
C GLU A 16 -10.59 -3.78 -5.25
N GLY A 17 -10.68 -2.71 -4.45
CA GLY A 17 -10.24 -2.74 -3.05
C GLY A 17 -8.79 -2.31 -2.81
N GLY A 18 -8.03 -1.95 -3.85
CA GLY A 18 -6.73 -1.30 -3.73
C GLY A 18 -6.81 0.22 -3.85
N LEU A 19 -5.78 0.92 -3.37
CA LEU A 19 -5.58 2.35 -3.59
C LEU A 19 -4.58 2.56 -4.73
N TYR A 20 -5.00 3.25 -5.78
CA TYR A 20 -4.16 3.60 -6.94
C TYR A 20 -4.22 5.08 -7.19
N MET A 21 -3.11 5.77 -7.01
CA MET A 21 -3.05 7.21 -7.19
C MET A 21 -1.82 7.65 -7.96
N SER A 22 -1.92 8.81 -8.59
CA SER A 22 -0.80 9.46 -9.28
C SER A 22 -0.66 10.89 -8.77
N ILE A 23 0.56 11.32 -8.48
CA ILE A 23 0.90 12.64 -8.01
C ILE A 23 1.93 13.24 -8.98
N LEU A 24 1.65 14.44 -9.50
CA LEU A 24 2.62 15.18 -10.29
C LEU A 24 3.44 16.09 -9.36
N LEU A 25 4.72 15.81 -9.26
CA LEU A 25 5.67 16.62 -8.51
C LEU A 25 6.52 17.46 -9.49
N ARG A 26 6.86 18.68 -9.06
CA ARG A 26 7.83 19.54 -9.73
C ARG A 26 8.92 19.94 -8.73
N PRO A 27 9.80 18.99 -8.37
CA PRO A 27 10.84 19.25 -7.38
C PRO A 27 11.88 20.21 -7.95
N ASP A 28 12.24 21.21 -7.16
CA ASP A 28 13.34 22.13 -7.47
C ASP A 28 14.67 21.49 -7.01
N VAL A 29 15.07 20.44 -7.71
CA VAL A 29 16.31 19.69 -7.43
C VAL A 29 17.04 19.38 -8.73
N ALA A 30 18.37 19.30 -8.65
CA ALA A 30 19.17 18.85 -9.78
C ALA A 30 18.78 17.43 -10.21
N GLY A 31 18.93 17.11 -11.50
CA GLY A 31 18.54 15.80 -12.04
C GLY A 31 19.14 14.59 -11.31
N SER A 32 20.34 14.74 -10.73
CA SER A 32 20.95 13.71 -9.86
C SER A 32 20.16 13.44 -8.56
N GLY A 33 19.43 14.43 -8.06
CA GLY A 33 18.56 14.27 -6.87
C GLY A 33 17.29 13.47 -7.15
N LEU A 34 16.87 13.37 -8.41
CA LEU A 34 15.67 12.60 -8.77
C LEU A 34 15.83 11.10 -8.52
N ALA A 35 17.07 10.59 -8.53
CA ALA A 35 17.34 9.17 -8.23
C ALA A 35 16.96 8.79 -6.79
N THR A 36 16.97 9.73 -5.85
CA THR A 36 16.61 9.51 -4.45
C THR A 36 15.12 9.73 -4.16
N LEU A 37 14.39 10.30 -5.11
CA LEU A 37 12.97 10.63 -4.91
C LEU A 37 12.12 9.39 -4.59
N SER A 38 12.45 8.24 -5.17
CA SER A 38 11.75 6.98 -4.85
C SER A 38 11.90 6.57 -3.38
N LEU A 39 13.05 6.87 -2.77
CA LEU A 39 13.28 6.61 -1.34
C LEU A 39 12.48 7.58 -0.48
N VAL A 40 12.44 8.86 -0.86
CA VAL A 40 11.66 9.87 -0.13
C VAL A 40 10.18 9.52 -0.15
N VAL A 41 9.64 9.21 -1.34
CA VAL A 41 8.25 8.76 -1.48
C VAL A 41 8.01 7.45 -0.72
N GLY A 42 8.93 6.50 -0.81
CA GLY A 42 8.86 5.23 -0.08
C GLY A 42 8.78 5.43 1.44
N LEU A 43 9.61 6.32 1.99
CA LEU A 43 9.59 6.67 3.42
C LEU A 43 8.30 7.39 3.83
N SER A 44 7.79 8.28 2.97
CA SER A 44 6.52 8.96 3.24
C SER A 44 5.35 7.97 3.28
N VAL A 45 5.28 7.07 2.31
CA VAL A 45 4.26 6.00 2.29
C VAL A 45 4.43 5.06 3.48
N GLN A 46 5.65 4.61 3.78
CA GLN A 46 5.93 3.75 4.92
C GLN A 46 5.44 4.36 6.24
N ARG A 47 5.71 5.65 6.48
CA ARG A 47 5.25 6.36 7.67
C ARG A 47 3.73 6.48 7.73
N ALA A 48 3.08 6.79 6.59
CA ALA A 48 1.63 6.85 6.52
C ALA A 48 0.99 5.50 6.85
N LEU A 49 1.50 4.40 6.26
CA LEU A 49 0.99 3.06 6.51
C LEU A 49 1.25 2.60 7.95
N GLY A 50 2.42 2.95 8.52
CA GLY A 50 2.74 2.66 9.91
C GLY A 50 1.75 3.29 10.90
N GLN A 51 1.26 4.50 10.63
CA GLN A 51 0.30 5.18 11.51
C GLN A 51 -1.10 4.57 11.52
N VAL A 52 -1.51 3.94 10.42
CA VAL A 52 -2.83 3.29 10.33
C VAL A 52 -2.78 1.80 10.68
N ALA A 53 -1.58 1.21 10.74
CA ALA A 53 -1.39 -0.18 11.17
C ALA A 53 -1.63 -0.33 12.68
N ALA A 54 -2.00 -1.53 13.10
CA ALA A 54 -2.02 -1.85 14.52
C ALA A 54 -0.58 -1.84 15.09
N PRO A 55 -0.36 -1.39 16.34
CA PRO A 55 0.98 -1.15 16.89
C PRO A 55 1.94 -2.33 16.78
N GLN A 56 1.44 -3.56 16.90
CA GLN A 56 2.26 -4.77 16.80
C GLN A 56 2.77 -5.05 15.38
N PHE A 57 2.26 -4.37 14.35
CA PHE A 57 2.67 -4.54 12.95
C PHE A 57 3.49 -3.36 12.41
N GLU A 58 3.55 -2.24 13.12
CA GLU A 58 4.21 -1.00 12.66
C GLU A 58 5.67 -1.24 12.30
N ASP A 59 6.45 -1.87 13.16
CA ASP A 59 7.88 -2.13 12.95
C ASP A 59 8.15 -3.08 11.76
N GLY A 60 7.17 -3.88 11.38
CA GLY A 60 7.25 -4.77 10.23
C GLY A 60 7.11 -4.05 8.88
N ILE A 61 6.59 -2.80 8.86
CA ILE A 61 6.40 -2.03 7.63
C ILE A 61 7.71 -1.33 7.27
N GLN A 62 8.33 -1.73 6.17
CA GLN A 62 9.66 -1.31 5.78
C GLN A 62 9.74 -0.88 4.32
N VAL A 63 10.67 0.02 4.01
CA VAL A 63 11.00 0.38 2.62
C VAL A 63 11.97 -0.64 2.06
N LYS A 64 11.57 -1.30 0.97
CA LYS A 64 12.46 -2.15 0.19
C LYS A 64 12.88 -1.41 -1.07
N TRP A 65 14.14 -1.01 -1.08
CA TRP A 65 14.71 -0.32 -2.25
C TRP A 65 14.56 -1.16 -3.53
N PRO A 66 14.29 -0.54 -4.69
CA PRO A 66 14.22 0.90 -4.90
C PRO A 66 12.81 1.50 -4.81
N ASN A 67 11.73 0.72 -4.75
CA ASN A 67 10.40 1.23 -5.06
C ASN A 67 9.24 0.46 -4.43
N ASP A 68 9.49 -0.31 -3.40
CA ASP A 68 8.46 -1.10 -2.72
C ASP A 68 8.37 -0.70 -1.24
N VAL A 69 7.16 -0.73 -0.69
CA VAL A 69 6.94 -0.85 0.76
C VAL A 69 6.44 -2.25 1.03
N ILE A 70 7.04 -2.89 2.01
CA ILE A 70 6.82 -4.29 2.34
C ILE A 70 6.41 -4.43 3.80
N TYR A 71 5.82 -5.55 4.11
CA TYR A 71 5.64 -6.03 5.46
C TYR A 71 6.55 -7.25 5.71
N MET A 72 7.31 -7.20 6.81
CA MET A 72 8.16 -8.27 7.30
C MET A 72 7.52 -8.83 8.57
N PRO A 73 6.93 -10.03 8.56
CA PRO A 73 6.40 -10.66 9.77
C PRO A 73 7.49 -10.84 10.83
N ALA A 74 7.13 -10.74 12.11
CA ALA A 74 8.10 -10.86 13.22
C ALA A 74 8.71 -12.27 13.35
N ASP A 75 8.04 -13.29 12.86
CA ASP A 75 8.47 -14.69 12.82
C ASP A 75 9.26 -15.06 11.57
N CYS A 76 9.54 -14.07 10.71
CA CYS A 76 10.25 -14.26 9.45
C CYS A 76 11.68 -14.73 9.72
N GLN A 77 12.04 -15.89 9.18
CA GLN A 77 13.39 -16.46 9.35
C GLN A 77 14.34 -16.10 8.21
N ARG A 78 13.79 -15.64 7.09
CA ARG A 78 14.55 -15.34 5.87
C ARG A 78 14.18 -13.97 5.34
N ALA A 79 15.17 -13.22 4.90
CA ALA A 79 14.99 -11.87 4.35
C ALA A 79 14.14 -11.80 3.05
N ASP A 80 13.89 -12.95 2.41
CA ASP A 80 13.05 -13.04 1.20
C ASP A 80 11.58 -13.44 1.47
N GLU A 81 11.19 -13.62 2.74
CA GLU A 81 9.82 -13.95 3.17
C GLU A 81 8.92 -12.71 3.38
N TYR A 82 9.40 -11.54 2.96
CA TYR A 82 8.60 -10.32 3.01
C TYR A 82 7.37 -10.40 2.11
N ARG A 83 6.35 -9.60 2.46
CA ARG A 83 5.12 -9.46 1.69
C ARG A 83 4.96 -8.01 1.21
N LYS A 84 4.47 -7.82 0.00
CA LYS A 84 4.39 -6.50 -0.63
C LYS A 84 3.10 -5.79 -0.27
N LEU A 85 3.22 -4.60 0.35
CA LEU A 85 2.11 -3.68 0.65
C LEU A 85 1.91 -2.65 -0.45
N CYS A 86 2.99 -2.10 -0.99
CA CYS A 86 2.93 -1.00 -1.94
C CYS A 86 4.01 -1.10 -3.01
N GLY A 87 3.67 -0.66 -4.22
CA GLY A 87 4.60 -0.39 -5.30
C GLY A 87 4.58 1.08 -5.70
N ILE A 88 5.75 1.63 -6.02
CA ILE A 88 5.93 3.03 -6.41
C ILE A 88 6.55 3.07 -7.79
N SER A 89 6.01 3.88 -8.70
CA SER A 89 6.61 4.19 -9.99
C SER A 89 6.94 5.66 -10.09
N LEU A 90 8.02 6.00 -10.80
CA LEU A 90 8.47 7.37 -11.04
C LEU A 90 8.74 7.54 -12.51
N GLU A 91 8.09 8.52 -13.12
CA GLU A 91 8.22 8.81 -14.53
C GLU A 91 8.43 10.31 -14.77
N ALA A 92 9.46 10.65 -15.52
CA ALA A 92 9.65 12.03 -15.94
C ALA A 92 8.56 12.44 -16.93
N CYS A 93 7.87 13.54 -16.67
CA CYS A 93 6.83 14.06 -17.56
C CYS A 93 6.77 15.60 -17.50
N GLY A 94 6.79 16.27 -18.66
CA GLY A 94 6.48 17.69 -18.80
C GLY A 94 7.21 18.64 -17.85
N GLY A 95 8.48 18.38 -17.54
CA GLY A 95 9.27 19.18 -16.58
C GLY A 95 8.97 18.86 -15.12
N GLY A 96 8.36 17.72 -14.85
CA GLY A 96 8.10 17.19 -13.50
C GLY A 96 8.33 15.67 -13.44
N VAL A 97 7.91 15.07 -12.34
CA VAL A 97 7.91 13.64 -12.12
C VAL A 97 6.50 13.21 -11.75
N CYS A 98 5.92 12.29 -12.51
CA CYS A 98 4.71 11.60 -12.15
C CYS A 98 5.06 10.44 -11.21
N VAL A 99 4.51 10.47 -10.02
CA VAL A 99 4.66 9.43 -9.01
C VAL A 99 3.40 8.59 -9.00
N GLY A 100 3.50 7.33 -9.42
CA GLY A 100 2.43 6.34 -9.28
C GLY A 100 2.60 5.59 -7.97
N ILE A 101 1.53 5.45 -7.19
CA ILE A 101 1.49 4.72 -5.93
C ILE A 101 0.34 3.72 -5.97
N GLY A 102 0.66 2.43 -5.83
CA GLY A 102 -0.32 1.36 -5.71
C GLY A 102 -0.19 0.68 -4.35
N ILE A 103 -1.26 0.70 -3.55
CA ILE A 103 -1.29 0.08 -2.22
C ILE A 103 -2.34 -1.02 -2.21
N ASN A 104 -1.95 -2.20 -1.73
CA ASN A 104 -2.86 -3.31 -1.47
C ASN A 104 -3.62 -3.02 -0.18
N VAL A 105 -4.91 -2.67 -0.27
CA VAL A 105 -5.71 -2.35 0.93
C VAL A 105 -6.56 -3.53 1.35
N PHE A 106 -7.40 -4.05 0.47
CA PHE A 106 -8.24 -5.22 0.74
C PHE A 106 -7.89 -6.38 -0.20
N ARG A 107 -8.04 -7.60 0.29
CA ARG A 107 -7.91 -8.79 -0.56
C ARG A 107 -8.96 -8.75 -1.66
N PRO A 108 -8.59 -9.05 -2.91
CA PRO A 108 -9.56 -9.22 -3.98
C PRO A 108 -10.46 -10.42 -3.71
N GLU A 109 -11.71 -10.35 -4.16
CA GLU A 109 -12.67 -11.46 -3.99
C GLU A 109 -12.26 -12.72 -4.76
N VAL A 110 -11.54 -12.54 -5.87
CA VAL A 110 -11.03 -13.63 -6.68
C VAL A 110 -9.52 -13.68 -6.51
N ASP A 111 -9.02 -14.76 -5.94
CA ASP A 111 -7.59 -15.05 -5.87
C ASP A 111 -7.00 -15.13 -7.28
N ARG A 112 -6.06 -14.25 -7.56
CA ARG A 112 -5.30 -14.29 -8.81
C ARG A 112 -3.92 -14.88 -8.53
N PRO A 113 -3.41 -15.74 -9.41
CA PRO A 113 -2.07 -16.26 -9.23
C PRO A 113 -1.07 -15.11 -9.23
N VAL A 114 -0.33 -14.98 -8.13
CA VAL A 114 0.72 -13.96 -7.99
C VAL A 114 1.85 -14.33 -8.94
N GLN A 115 2.05 -13.51 -9.96
CA GLN A 115 3.20 -13.67 -10.86
C GLN A 115 4.45 -13.10 -10.19
N GLY A 116 5.43 -13.96 -9.90
CA GLY A 116 6.71 -13.55 -9.36
C GLY A 116 6.90 -13.83 -7.85
N ARG A 117 7.95 -13.22 -7.27
CA ARG A 117 8.40 -13.49 -5.88
C ARG A 117 7.69 -12.65 -4.82
N ASN A 118 6.87 -11.68 -5.21
CA ASN A 118 6.26 -10.74 -4.28
C ASN A 118 4.87 -11.23 -3.86
N VAL A 119 4.79 -11.97 -2.77
CA VAL A 119 3.53 -12.30 -2.13
C VAL A 119 2.89 -10.99 -1.65
N PRO A 120 1.61 -10.69 -1.97
CA PRO A 120 0.96 -9.48 -1.48
C PRO A 120 0.64 -9.58 0.00
N GLU A 121 0.73 -8.45 0.71
CA GLU A 121 0.10 -8.22 2.00
C GLU A 121 -0.95 -7.13 1.83
N TYR A 122 -1.95 -7.11 2.69
CA TYR A 122 -3.06 -6.18 2.61
C TYR A 122 -3.18 -5.36 3.89
N MET A 123 -3.33 -4.04 3.75
CA MET A 123 -3.41 -3.14 4.89
C MET A 123 -4.53 -3.50 5.86
N ALA A 124 -5.71 -3.88 5.35
CA ALA A 124 -6.84 -4.23 6.19
C ALA A 124 -6.60 -5.46 7.09
N ASP A 125 -5.63 -6.32 6.77
CA ASP A 125 -5.26 -7.46 7.60
C ASP A 125 -4.38 -7.06 8.79
N ILE A 126 -3.63 -5.94 8.67
CA ILE A 126 -2.73 -5.42 9.69
C ILE A 126 -3.21 -4.12 10.35
N MET A 127 -4.36 -3.58 9.93
CA MET A 127 -5.03 -2.47 10.62
C MET A 127 -5.88 -3.00 11.78
N PRO A 128 -6.02 -2.21 12.88
CA PRO A 128 -6.83 -2.63 14.02
C PRO A 128 -8.31 -2.66 13.67
N ALA A 129 -9.05 -3.59 14.26
CA ALA A 129 -10.50 -3.54 14.24
C ALA A 129 -10.98 -2.24 14.95
N PRO A 130 -12.09 -1.61 14.50
CA PRO A 130 -12.66 -0.46 15.19
C PRO A 130 -13.02 -0.81 16.65
N GLU A 131 -12.90 0.14 17.57
CA GLU A 131 -13.27 -0.04 18.99
C GLU A 131 -14.73 -0.48 19.16
N SER A 132 -15.61 -0.08 18.24
CA SER A 132 -17.02 -0.48 18.21
C SER A 132 -17.25 -1.90 17.74
N ALA A 133 -16.22 -2.57 17.18
CA ALA A 133 -16.35 -3.94 16.74
C ALA A 133 -16.34 -4.91 17.93
N PRO A 134 -17.08 -6.05 17.86
CA PRO A 134 -17.00 -7.08 18.89
C PRO A 134 -15.55 -7.50 19.14
N GLY A 135 -15.16 -7.67 20.41
CA GLY A 135 -13.79 -7.89 20.84
C GLY A 135 -13.10 -9.19 20.36
N HIS A 136 -13.78 -9.99 19.54
CA HIS A 136 -13.19 -11.18 18.91
C HIS A 136 -12.54 -10.90 17.53
N PHE A 137 -12.74 -9.70 16.96
CA PHE A 137 -12.06 -9.32 15.72
C PHE A 137 -10.68 -8.77 16.02
N VAL A 138 -9.68 -9.28 15.32
CA VAL A 138 -8.27 -8.86 15.49
C VAL A 138 -7.78 -7.92 14.39
N SER A 139 -8.53 -7.80 13.28
CA SER A 139 -8.19 -6.89 12.18
C SER A 139 -9.42 -6.20 11.61
N LEU A 140 -9.17 -5.09 10.92
CA LEU A 140 -10.19 -4.33 10.21
C LEU A 140 -10.87 -5.19 9.12
N ALA A 141 -10.10 -6.02 8.42
CA ALA A 141 -10.65 -6.91 7.40
C ALA A 141 -11.73 -7.85 7.96
N GLN A 142 -11.47 -8.44 9.13
CA GLN A 142 -12.44 -9.31 9.81
C GLN A 142 -13.68 -8.54 10.27
N ALA A 143 -13.48 -7.35 10.84
CA ALA A 143 -14.59 -6.52 11.29
C ALA A 143 -15.51 -6.10 10.13
N ILE A 144 -14.95 -5.71 8.97
CA ILE A 144 -15.73 -5.35 7.79
C ILE A 144 -16.43 -6.57 7.20
N ALA A 145 -15.79 -7.72 7.13
CA ALA A 145 -16.41 -8.94 6.60
C ALA A 145 -17.64 -9.41 7.42
N ALA A 146 -17.72 -9.01 8.68
CA ALA A 146 -18.87 -9.31 9.56
C ALA A 146 -20.03 -8.33 9.40
N LEU A 147 -19.86 -7.20 8.68
CA LEU A 147 -20.94 -6.25 8.40
C LEU A 147 -21.92 -6.84 7.37
N PRO A 148 -23.18 -6.33 7.35
CA PRO A 148 -24.09 -6.60 6.24
C PRO A 148 -23.45 -6.21 4.90
N GLU A 149 -23.63 -7.01 3.85
CA GLU A 149 -23.01 -6.82 2.53
C GLU A 149 -23.15 -5.39 1.99
N ARG A 150 -24.34 -4.80 2.14
CA ARG A 150 -24.63 -3.42 1.73
C ARG A 150 -23.75 -2.35 2.42
N GLU A 151 -23.20 -2.66 3.59
CA GLU A 151 -22.38 -1.74 4.39
C GLU A 151 -20.88 -1.95 4.14
N GLN A 152 -20.49 -3.14 3.70
CA GLN A 152 -19.09 -3.49 3.47
C GLN A 152 -18.43 -2.59 2.41
N ALA A 153 -19.10 -2.36 1.28
CA ALA A 153 -18.56 -1.55 0.18
C ALA A 153 -18.29 -0.10 0.63
N ALA A 154 -19.26 0.53 1.28
CA ALA A 154 -19.11 1.90 1.78
C ALA A 154 -17.98 2.01 2.82
N ARG A 155 -17.85 1.01 3.71
CA ARG A 155 -16.78 1.01 4.71
C ARG A 155 -15.40 0.80 4.10
N ARG A 156 -15.29 -0.05 3.07
CA ARG A 156 -14.03 -0.22 2.32
C ARG A 156 -13.60 1.08 1.64
N GLU A 157 -14.53 1.79 0.99
CA GLU A 157 -14.25 3.07 0.33
C GLU A 157 -13.78 4.14 1.32
N GLU A 158 -14.40 4.23 2.49
CA GLU A 158 -13.99 5.13 3.57
C GLU A 158 -12.55 4.85 4.02
N VAL A 159 -12.20 3.59 4.27
CA VAL A 159 -10.84 3.18 4.67
C VAL A 159 -9.82 3.54 3.60
N ILE A 160 -10.11 3.27 2.33
CA ILE A 160 -9.22 3.64 1.22
C ILE A 160 -9.00 5.16 1.19
N THR A 161 -10.06 5.94 1.39
CA THR A 161 -9.98 7.41 1.45
C THR A 161 -9.14 7.90 2.62
N ASP A 162 -9.25 7.28 3.79
CA ASP A 162 -8.47 7.66 4.97
C ASP A 162 -6.98 7.35 4.77
N ILE A 163 -6.63 6.19 4.22
CA ILE A 163 -5.25 5.86 3.85
C ILE A 163 -4.71 6.86 2.81
N GLN A 164 -5.53 7.22 1.81
CA GLN A 164 -5.12 8.21 0.80
C GLN A 164 -4.80 9.57 1.42
N ARG A 165 -5.65 10.04 2.34
CA ARG A 165 -5.42 11.31 3.05
C ARG A 165 -4.11 11.27 3.85
N GLU A 166 -3.85 10.17 4.56
CA GLU A 166 -2.63 10.02 5.33
C GLU A 166 -1.38 10.01 4.45
N VAL A 167 -1.42 9.33 3.30
CA VAL A 167 -0.31 9.32 2.33
C VAL A 167 -0.05 10.71 1.74
N ILE A 168 -1.10 11.48 1.45
CA ILE A 168 -0.95 12.85 0.90
C ILE A 168 -0.40 13.83 1.95
N ALA A 169 -0.71 13.62 3.22
CA ALA A 169 -0.30 14.49 4.32
C ALA A 169 1.19 14.35 4.70
N ARG A 170 1.90 13.34 4.21
CA ARG A 170 3.32 13.04 4.51
C ARG A 170 4.25 13.43 3.38
#